data_2fc290bb342c205960d0321a5147d9fd
#
_entry.id   2fc290bb342c205960d0321a5147d9fd
#
_cell.length_a   1.000
_cell.length_b   1.000
_cell.length_c   1.000
_cell.angle_alpha   90.00
_cell.angle_beta   90.00
_cell.angle_gamma   90.00
#
_symmetry.space_group_name_H-M   'P 1'
#
loop_
_entity.id
_entity.type
_entity.pdbx_description
1 polymer ?
#
loop_
_entity_poly.entity_id
_entity_poly.type
_entity_poly.pdbx_seq_one_letter_code
_entity_poly.pdbx_strand_id
1 'polypeptide(L)'
;MFCIMRTEKRKRTDLGGIQRENTRTATEYNNKVSPGMDIFNITLKESNNWLQDINNEIKAAGAKTRSNSVLALDTLYTASPDFFQGKTNQQNDDFFKDCLQFHQEHFGHIISAVIHYDETTPHLHVISVPLTKDNRLSARDVIGNKAKMSKTQDAFFEQVGRGYGLERG
;
A
#
# COMPACT_ATOMS: atom_id res chain seq x y z
N MET A 1 1.96 -21.17 4.19
CA MET A 1 2.16 -19.92 3.41
C MET A 1 1.44 -18.80 4.11
N PHE A 2 2.03 -17.62 4.17
CA PHE A 2 1.54 -16.51 5.00
C PHE A 2 1.02 -15.35 4.14
N CYS A 3 -0.06 -14.68 4.57
CA CYS A 3 -0.42 -13.37 4.06
C CYS A 3 0.36 -12.29 4.81
N ILE A 4 0.87 -11.29 4.09
CA ILE A 4 1.81 -10.31 4.61
C ILE A 4 1.30 -8.90 4.31
N MET A 5 1.19 -8.08 5.36
CA MET A 5 0.91 -6.65 5.26
C MET A 5 1.98 -5.88 6.05
N ARG A 6 2.57 -4.85 5.43
CA ARG A 6 3.54 -3.97 6.09
C ARG A 6 3.21 -2.53 5.77
N THR A 7 3.29 -1.65 6.75
CA THR A 7 2.98 -0.23 6.58
C THR A 7 4.13 0.63 7.10
N GLU A 8 4.58 1.56 6.28
CA GLU A 8 5.59 2.55 6.61
C GLU A 8 4.99 3.96 6.58
N LYS A 9 5.51 4.83 7.44
CA LYS A 9 5.13 6.24 7.52
C LYS A 9 6.01 7.05 6.58
N ARG A 10 5.41 7.91 5.74
CA ARG A 10 6.13 8.74 4.79
C ARG A 10 5.87 10.22 5.05
N LYS A 11 6.95 10.99 5.09
CA LYS A 11 6.93 12.45 5.17
C LYS A 11 7.04 13.06 3.77
N ARG A 12 6.85 14.38 3.70
CA ARG A 12 6.95 15.13 2.43
C ARG A 12 8.25 14.83 1.65
N THR A 13 9.37 14.74 2.32
CA THR A 13 10.68 14.51 1.72
C THR A 13 10.86 13.13 1.09
N ASP A 14 10.06 12.14 1.52
CA ASP A 14 10.13 10.77 1.04
C ASP A 14 9.35 10.56 -0.27
N LEU A 15 8.27 11.32 -0.46
CA LEU A 15 7.23 11.01 -1.45
C LEU A 15 7.73 11.04 -2.90
N GLY A 16 8.56 12.03 -3.27
CA GLY A 16 9.04 12.16 -4.64
C GLY A 16 9.92 10.98 -5.09
N GLY A 17 10.79 10.50 -4.20
CA GLY A 17 11.65 9.34 -4.46
C GLY A 17 10.83 8.06 -4.60
N ILE A 18 9.93 7.82 -3.64
CA ILE A 18 9.09 6.63 -3.62
C ILE A 18 8.12 6.60 -4.80
N GLN A 19 7.56 7.76 -5.19
CA GLN A 19 6.71 7.84 -6.38
C GLN A 19 7.47 7.42 -7.64
N ARG A 20 8.69 7.95 -7.85
CA ARG A 20 9.50 7.58 -9.01
C ARG A 20 9.86 6.09 -9.03
N GLU A 21 10.19 5.52 -7.88
CA GLU A 21 10.46 4.08 -7.76
C GLU A 21 9.21 3.25 -8.10
N ASN A 22 8.08 3.59 -7.52
CA ASN A 22 6.82 2.87 -7.66
C ASN A 22 6.27 2.95 -9.10
N THR A 23 6.42 4.09 -9.77
CA THR A 23 5.97 4.29 -11.16
C THR A 23 7.03 3.93 -12.21
N ARG A 24 8.18 3.41 -11.78
CA ARG A 24 9.32 3.03 -12.65
C ARG A 24 9.86 4.19 -13.49
N THR A 25 9.89 5.39 -12.90
CA THR A 25 10.49 6.59 -13.52
C THR A 25 11.80 7.03 -12.85
N ALA A 26 12.31 6.24 -11.89
CA ALA A 26 13.62 6.46 -11.29
C ALA A 26 14.75 6.01 -12.25
N THR A 27 15.94 6.62 -12.08
CA THR A 27 17.15 6.21 -12.79
C THR A 27 17.83 5.00 -12.17
N GLU A 28 17.65 4.82 -10.87
CA GLU A 28 18.15 3.68 -10.08
C GLU A 28 17.05 3.21 -9.12
N TYR A 29 17.06 1.91 -8.80
CA TYR A 29 16.07 1.31 -7.91
C TYR A 29 16.74 0.68 -6.68
N ASN A 30 16.13 0.86 -5.51
CA ASN A 30 16.60 0.24 -4.26
C ASN A 30 16.36 -1.28 -4.24
N ASN A 31 15.31 -1.74 -4.95
CA ASN A 31 14.96 -3.15 -5.07
C ASN A 31 15.44 -3.72 -6.40
N LYS A 32 15.58 -5.04 -6.46
CA LYS A 32 15.92 -5.75 -7.69
C LYS A 32 14.70 -5.79 -8.61
N VAL A 33 14.66 -4.87 -9.56
CA VAL A 33 13.65 -4.79 -10.62
C VAL A 33 14.14 -5.56 -11.85
N SER A 34 13.28 -6.38 -12.43
CA SER A 34 13.60 -7.13 -13.66
C SER A 34 13.37 -6.25 -14.88
N PRO A 35 14.42 -5.93 -15.66
CA PRO A 35 14.28 -5.04 -16.81
C PRO A 35 13.24 -5.53 -17.82
N GLY A 36 12.37 -4.61 -18.27
CA GLY A 36 11.32 -4.89 -19.25
C GLY A 36 10.09 -5.63 -18.71
N MET A 37 10.09 -6.02 -17.42
CA MET A 37 8.95 -6.68 -16.80
C MET A 37 7.93 -5.71 -16.23
N ASP A 38 8.26 -4.44 -16.15
CA ASP A 38 7.37 -3.36 -15.70
C ASP A 38 6.09 -3.22 -16.54
N ILE A 39 6.09 -3.69 -17.79
CA ILE A 39 4.90 -3.78 -18.64
C ILE A 39 3.79 -4.67 -18.05
N PHE A 40 4.14 -5.58 -17.15
CA PHE A 40 3.18 -6.45 -16.45
C PHE A 40 2.64 -5.84 -15.17
N ASN A 41 3.20 -4.72 -14.71
CA ASN A 41 2.69 -3.99 -13.55
C ASN A 41 1.29 -3.45 -13.84
N ILE A 42 0.41 -3.49 -12.83
CA ILE A 42 -0.99 -3.08 -12.98
C ILE A 42 -1.29 -1.95 -12.02
N THR A 43 -1.71 -0.81 -12.59
CA THR A 43 -2.19 0.33 -11.80
C THR A 43 -3.68 0.17 -11.52
N LEU A 44 -4.03 -0.04 -10.27
CA LEU A 44 -5.43 -0.13 -9.81
C LEU A 44 -6.00 1.24 -9.47
N LYS A 45 -5.17 2.16 -8.98
CA LYS A 45 -5.50 3.57 -8.80
C LYS A 45 -4.29 4.43 -9.18
N GLU A 46 -4.50 5.36 -10.08
CA GLU A 46 -3.46 6.25 -10.61
C GLU A 46 -3.42 7.58 -9.86
N SER A 47 -2.22 8.11 -9.68
CA SER A 47 -1.96 9.49 -9.32
C SER A 47 -0.67 9.95 -9.99
N ASN A 48 -0.75 11.03 -10.76
CA ASN A 48 0.42 11.60 -11.46
C ASN A 48 1.30 12.44 -10.54
N ASN A 49 0.74 12.94 -9.42
CA ASN A 49 1.46 13.72 -8.43
C ASN A 49 0.93 13.41 -7.03
N TRP A 50 1.60 12.50 -6.35
CA TRP A 50 1.19 12.05 -5.01
C TRP A 50 1.12 13.18 -4.01
N LEU A 51 2.11 14.06 -3.97
CA LEU A 51 2.11 15.17 -3.02
C LEU A 51 0.94 16.12 -3.23
N GLN A 52 0.59 16.42 -4.48
CA GLN A 52 -0.55 17.28 -4.79
C GLN A 52 -1.87 16.62 -4.38
N ASP A 53 -2.07 15.36 -4.72
CA ASP A 53 -3.30 14.63 -4.42
C ASP A 53 -3.47 14.42 -2.91
N ILE A 54 -2.37 14.13 -2.19
CA ILE A 54 -2.36 14.05 -0.72
C ILE A 54 -2.77 15.39 -0.11
N ASN A 55 -2.18 16.50 -0.58
CA ASN A 55 -2.52 17.84 -0.08
C ASN A 55 -4.00 18.19 -0.36
N ASN A 56 -4.53 17.77 -1.50
CA ASN A 56 -5.95 17.96 -1.82
C ASN A 56 -6.86 17.20 -0.86
N GLU A 57 -6.53 15.93 -0.55
CA GLU A 57 -7.26 15.12 0.45
C GLU A 57 -7.23 15.78 1.85
N ILE A 58 -6.05 16.22 2.29
CA ILE A 58 -5.87 16.88 3.59
C ILE A 58 -6.70 18.18 3.65
N LYS A 59 -6.65 18.98 2.58
CA LYS A 59 -7.41 20.23 2.48
C LYS A 59 -8.92 19.96 2.47
N ALA A 60 -9.39 18.99 1.71
CA ALA A 60 -10.79 18.60 1.66
C ALA A 60 -11.33 18.16 3.02
N ALA A 61 -10.51 17.48 3.82
CA ALA A 61 -10.84 17.10 5.19
C ALA A 61 -10.79 18.27 6.19
N GLY A 62 -10.22 19.41 5.82
CA GLY A 62 -9.97 20.53 6.74
C GLY A 62 -8.89 20.23 7.79
N ALA A 63 -8.06 19.22 7.55
CA ALA A 63 -7.02 18.81 8.48
C ALA A 63 -5.82 19.76 8.45
N LYS A 64 -5.15 19.89 9.60
CA LYS A 64 -3.95 20.72 9.75
C LYS A 64 -2.68 19.87 9.58
N THR A 65 -1.68 20.47 8.95
CA THR A 65 -0.34 19.88 8.79
C THR A 65 0.72 20.70 9.51
N ARG A 66 1.84 20.04 9.85
CA ARG A 66 3.09 20.66 10.30
C ARG A 66 4.21 20.26 9.33
N SER A 67 5.33 20.95 9.38
CA SER A 67 6.49 20.66 8.50
C SER A 67 7.01 19.22 8.61
N ASN A 68 6.88 18.60 9.79
CA ASN A 68 7.30 17.22 10.06
C ASN A 68 6.16 16.20 10.06
N SER A 69 4.97 16.56 9.61
CA SER A 69 3.82 15.65 9.57
C SER A 69 4.10 14.42 8.69
N VAL A 70 3.63 13.27 9.14
CA VAL A 70 3.48 12.09 8.26
C VAL A 70 2.30 12.36 7.33
N LEU A 71 2.57 12.44 6.04
CA LEU A 71 1.58 12.79 5.01
C LEU A 71 0.94 11.56 4.38
N ALA A 72 1.65 10.43 4.36
CA ALA A 72 1.15 9.21 3.75
C ALA A 72 1.54 7.96 4.54
N LEU A 73 0.72 6.93 4.36
CA LEU A 73 1.02 5.55 4.68
C LEU A 73 1.38 4.83 3.38
N ASP A 74 2.51 4.15 3.38
CA ASP A 74 2.99 3.30 2.31
C ASP A 74 2.80 1.85 2.76
N THR A 75 1.76 1.19 2.25
CA THR A 75 1.40 -0.16 2.67
C THR A 75 1.67 -1.15 1.55
N LEU A 76 2.43 -2.19 1.87
CA LEU A 76 2.71 -3.30 0.99
C LEU A 76 1.87 -4.52 1.41
N TYR A 77 1.18 -5.11 0.44
CA TYR A 77 0.48 -6.39 0.57
C TYR A 77 1.13 -7.44 -0.32
N THR A 78 1.39 -8.60 0.23
CA THR A 78 1.92 -9.76 -0.51
C THR A 78 1.60 -11.06 0.24
N ALA A 79 2.13 -12.15 -0.25
CA ALA A 79 2.11 -13.47 0.40
C ALA A 79 3.47 -14.15 0.28
N SER A 80 3.63 -15.31 0.93
CA SER A 80 4.80 -16.15 0.72
C SER A 80 5.01 -16.42 -0.78
N PRO A 81 6.25 -16.41 -1.30
CA PRO A 81 6.52 -16.57 -2.74
C PRO A 81 5.84 -17.78 -3.37
N ASP A 82 5.78 -18.89 -2.65
CA ASP A 82 5.16 -20.15 -3.13
C ASP A 82 3.65 -20.00 -3.40
N PHE A 83 2.99 -19.02 -2.78
CA PHE A 83 1.58 -18.76 -3.02
C PHE A 83 1.29 -18.38 -4.47
N PHE A 84 2.20 -17.66 -5.11
CA PHE A 84 2.03 -17.18 -6.49
C PHE A 84 2.42 -18.21 -7.54
N GLN A 85 3.09 -19.30 -7.14
CA GLN A 85 3.50 -20.35 -8.06
C GLN A 85 2.29 -21.10 -8.61
N GLY A 86 2.27 -21.32 -9.93
CA GLY A 86 1.21 -22.07 -10.60
C GLY A 86 -0.14 -21.36 -10.71
N LYS A 87 -0.25 -20.12 -10.24
CA LYS A 87 -1.43 -19.27 -10.41
C LYS A 87 -1.38 -18.48 -11.71
N THR A 88 -2.56 -18.19 -12.27
CA THR A 88 -2.71 -17.25 -13.37
C THR A 88 -2.55 -15.81 -12.86
N ASN A 89 -2.22 -14.88 -13.76
CA ASN A 89 -2.21 -13.45 -13.44
C ASN A 89 -3.56 -13.00 -12.88
N GLN A 90 -4.67 -13.47 -13.44
CA GLN A 90 -6.02 -13.13 -12.95
C GLN A 90 -6.22 -13.55 -11.49
N GLN A 91 -5.77 -14.74 -11.10
CA GLN A 91 -5.88 -15.21 -9.70
C GLN A 91 -5.04 -14.37 -8.76
N ASN A 92 -3.85 -13.92 -9.19
CA ASN A 92 -3.02 -13.01 -8.43
C ASN A 92 -3.64 -11.61 -8.32
N ASP A 93 -4.20 -11.11 -9.42
CA ASP A 93 -4.89 -9.81 -9.45
C ASP A 93 -6.10 -9.80 -8.51
N ASP A 94 -6.86 -10.88 -8.45
CA ASP A 94 -8.02 -11.02 -7.56
C ASP A 94 -7.60 -10.95 -6.09
N PHE A 95 -6.51 -11.62 -5.71
CA PHE A 95 -5.93 -11.51 -4.37
C PHE A 95 -5.55 -10.05 -4.02
N PHE A 96 -4.88 -9.34 -4.94
CA PHE A 96 -4.48 -7.96 -4.70
C PHE A 96 -5.65 -6.98 -4.69
N LYS A 97 -6.71 -7.23 -5.46
CA LYS A 97 -7.95 -6.45 -5.40
C LYS A 97 -8.65 -6.60 -4.05
N ASP A 98 -8.68 -7.80 -3.49
CA ASP A 98 -9.22 -8.04 -2.15
C ASP A 98 -8.36 -7.34 -1.07
N CYS A 99 -7.04 -7.34 -1.23
CA CYS A 99 -6.13 -6.54 -0.38
C CYS A 99 -6.45 -5.03 -0.47
N LEU A 100 -6.70 -4.52 -1.67
CA LEU A 100 -7.04 -3.11 -1.88
C LEU A 100 -8.39 -2.76 -1.25
N GLN A 101 -9.38 -3.63 -1.38
CA GLN A 101 -10.67 -3.45 -0.72
C GLN A 101 -10.51 -3.42 0.81
N PHE A 102 -9.75 -4.35 1.37
CA PHE A 102 -9.40 -4.34 2.80
C PHE A 102 -8.76 -3.00 3.20
N HIS A 103 -7.81 -2.49 2.42
CA HIS A 103 -7.16 -1.20 2.68
C HIS A 103 -8.17 -0.06 2.68
N GLN A 104 -9.07 -0.02 1.69
CA GLN A 104 -10.12 1.00 1.60
C GLN A 104 -11.03 1.00 2.83
N GLU A 105 -11.41 -0.17 3.32
CA GLU A 105 -12.31 -0.30 4.47
C GLU A 105 -11.64 0.07 5.80
N HIS A 106 -10.34 -0.23 5.96
CA HIS A 106 -9.62 -0.02 7.22
C HIS A 106 -8.88 1.31 7.32
N PHE A 107 -8.38 1.84 6.21
CA PHE A 107 -7.57 3.06 6.18
C PHE A 107 -8.20 4.17 5.32
N GLY A 108 -8.85 3.83 4.23
CA GLY A 108 -9.44 4.80 3.29
C GLY A 108 -8.41 5.70 2.60
N HIS A 109 -8.88 6.79 2.02
CA HIS A 109 -8.07 7.89 1.46
C HIS A 109 -6.92 7.44 0.56
N ILE A 110 -7.18 6.47 -0.33
CA ILE A 110 -6.19 5.89 -1.22
C ILE A 110 -5.81 6.90 -2.31
N ILE A 111 -4.52 7.14 -2.49
CA ILE A 111 -3.94 8.02 -3.52
C ILE A 111 -3.48 7.21 -4.72
N SER A 112 -2.78 6.11 -4.47
CA SER A 112 -2.21 5.26 -5.52
C SER A 112 -2.23 3.81 -5.09
N ALA A 113 -2.46 2.91 -6.05
CA ALA A 113 -2.38 1.47 -5.85
C ALA A 113 -1.81 0.80 -7.11
N VAL A 114 -0.68 0.12 -6.99
CA VAL A 114 0.03 -0.53 -8.10
C VAL A 114 0.45 -1.94 -7.70
N ILE A 115 0.12 -2.91 -8.54
CA ILE A 115 0.63 -4.28 -8.43
C ILE A 115 1.96 -4.34 -9.19
N HIS A 116 3.03 -4.71 -8.51
CA HIS A 116 4.34 -4.94 -9.09
C HIS A 116 4.55 -6.43 -9.35
N TYR A 117 4.78 -6.77 -10.62
CA TYR A 117 5.16 -8.09 -11.08
C TYR A 117 6.62 -8.16 -11.55
N ASP A 118 7.33 -7.05 -11.54
CA ASP A 118 8.70 -6.89 -12.03
C ASP A 118 9.78 -7.09 -10.95
N GLU A 119 9.38 -7.49 -9.75
CA GLU A 119 10.28 -7.82 -8.67
C GLU A 119 10.20 -9.32 -8.32
N THR A 120 11.03 -9.78 -7.37
CA THR A 120 11.16 -11.22 -7.02
C THR A 120 9.83 -11.84 -6.59
N THR A 121 9.01 -11.11 -5.84
CA THR A 121 7.71 -11.56 -5.35
C THR A 121 6.66 -10.53 -5.72
N PRO A 122 5.54 -10.93 -6.37
CA PRO A 122 4.45 -10.03 -6.65
C PRO A 122 3.93 -9.35 -5.38
N HIS A 123 3.65 -8.06 -5.46
CA HIS A 123 3.12 -7.31 -4.32
C HIS A 123 2.31 -6.10 -4.78
N LEU A 124 1.37 -5.69 -3.93
CA LEU A 124 0.58 -4.48 -4.10
C LEU A 124 1.14 -3.38 -3.21
N HIS A 125 1.50 -2.25 -3.79
CA HIS A 125 1.80 -1.01 -3.10
C HIS A 125 0.58 -0.11 -3.04
N VAL A 126 0.20 0.33 -1.84
CA VAL A 126 -0.90 1.28 -1.63
C VAL A 126 -0.40 2.50 -0.88
N ILE A 127 -0.61 3.67 -1.46
CA ILE A 127 -0.36 4.96 -0.82
C ILE A 127 -1.69 5.55 -0.38
N SER A 128 -1.81 5.87 0.90
CA SER A 128 -3.01 6.47 1.47
C SER A 128 -2.69 7.60 2.45
N VAL A 129 -3.64 8.51 2.65
CA VAL A 129 -3.49 9.62 3.60
C VAL A 129 -4.00 9.19 4.98
N PRO A 130 -3.21 9.34 6.06
CA PRO A 130 -3.62 8.91 7.40
C PRO A 130 -4.59 9.91 8.06
N LEU A 131 -5.78 10.02 7.48
CA LEU A 131 -6.88 10.81 8.02
C LEU A 131 -7.72 9.97 8.96
N THR A 132 -7.98 10.50 10.15
CA THR A 132 -8.87 9.89 11.15
C THR A 132 -10.34 10.12 10.75
N LYS A 133 -11.26 9.38 11.38
CA LYS A 133 -12.71 9.54 11.14
C LYS A 133 -13.22 10.95 11.48
N ASP A 134 -12.56 11.65 12.40
CA ASP A 134 -12.84 13.05 12.75
C ASP A 134 -11.97 14.05 11.98
N ASN A 135 -11.45 13.65 10.80
CA ASN A 135 -10.74 14.50 9.85
C ASN A 135 -9.46 15.15 10.39
N ARG A 136 -8.72 14.44 11.24
CA ARG A 136 -7.38 14.84 11.65
C ARG A 136 -6.31 14.05 10.89
N LEU A 137 -5.22 14.69 10.53
CA LEU A 137 -4.05 14.02 9.97
C LEU A 137 -3.23 13.42 11.12
N SER A 138 -3.33 12.09 11.30
CA SER A 138 -2.64 11.40 12.38
C SER A 138 -2.32 9.94 12.04
N ALA A 139 -1.12 9.69 11.56
CA ALA A 139 -0.65 8.31 11.34
C ALA A 139 -0.66 7.50 12.65
N ARG A 140 -0.34 8.14 13.79
CA ARG A 140 -0.38 7.51 15.10
C ARG A 140 -1.76 6.96 15.44
N ASP A 141 -2.81 7.75 15.21
CA ASP A 141 -4.18 7.36 15.57
C ASP A 141 -4.75 6.35 14.56
N VAL A 142 -4.38 6.48 13.27
CA VAL A 142 -4.81 5.55 12.21
C VAL A 142 -4.17 4.19 12.37
N ILE A 143 -2.85 4.09 12.46
CA ILE A 143 -2.12 2.81 12.62
C ILE A 143 -2.25 2.28 14.05
N GLY A 144 -2.16 3.18 15.04
CA GLY A 144 -2.19 2.85 16.44
C GLY A 144 -0.85 2.34 17.00
N ASN A 145 -0.93 1.65 18.12
CA ASN A 145 0.19 0.99 18.77
C ASN A 145 0.36 -0.45 18.28
N LYS A 146 1.36 -1.17 18.81
CA LYS A 146 1.63 -2.57 18.48
C LYS A 146 0.40 -3.48 18.62
N ALA A 147 -0.41 -3.28 19.66
CA ALA A 147 -1.62 -4.09 19.86
C ALA A 147 -2.68 -3.83 18.78
N LYS A 148 -2.89 -2.56 18.38
CA LYS A 148 -3.80 -2.22 17.27
C LYS A 148 -3.27 -2.73 15.93
N MET A 149 -1.97 -2.64 15.70
CA MET A 149 -1.33 -3.19 14.49
C MET A 149 -1.52 -4.71 14.41
N SER A 150 -1.35 -5.43 15.53
CA SER A 150 -1.61 -6.88 15.58
C SER A 150 -3.06 -7.21 15.26
N LYS A 151 -4.02 -6.46 15.80
CA LYS A 151 -5.46 -6.64 15.47
C LYS A 151 -5.76 -6.36 14.00
N THR A 152 -5.07 -5.38 13.40
CA THR A 152 -5.20 -5.11 11.95
C THR A 152 -4.65 -6.28 11.12
N GLN A 153 -3.54 -6.90 11.54
CA GLN A 153 -3.02 -8.12 10.91
C GLN A 153 -3.99 -9.29 11.07
N ASP A 154 -4.62 -9.45 12.25
CA ASP A 154 -5.65 -10.48 12.47
C ASP A 154 -6.84 -10.26 11.53
N ALA A 155 -7.31 -9.01 11.40
CA ALA A 155 -8.40 -8.65 10.49
C ALA A 155 -8.04 -8.91 9.02
N PHE A 156 -6.82 -8.57 8.60
CA PHE A 156 -6.32 -8.85 7.26
C PHE A 156 -6.30 -10.36 6.96
N PHE A 157 -5.82 -11.16 7.89
CA PHE A 157 -5.87 -12.61 7.75
C PHE A 157 -7.32 -13.11 7.64
N GLU A 158 -8.22 -12.69 8.54
CA GLU A 158 -9.61 -13.17 8.56
C GLU A 158 -10.38 -12.76 7.30
N GLN A 159 -10.21 -11.52 6.84
CA GLN A 159 -10.99 -10.97 5.72
C GLN A 159 -10.42 -11.34 4.35
N VAL A 160 -9.10 -11.51 4.24
CA VAL A 160 -8.43 -11.80 2.97
C VAL A 160 -7.69 -13.14 3.04
N GLY A 161 -6.67 -13.26 3.88
CA GLY A 161 -5.74 -14.39 3.86
C GLY A 161 -6.42 -15.75 3.98
N ARG A 162 -7.42 -15.88 4.84
CA ARG A 162 -8.16 -17.13 5.07
C ARG A 162 -8.85 -17.62 3.81
N GLY A 163 -9.46 -16.73 3.03
CA GLY A 163 -10.15 -17.07 1.77
C GLY A 163 -9.22 -17.66 0.71
N TYR A 164 -7.93 -17.37 0.80
CA TYR A 164 -6.89 -17.88 -0.09
C TYR A 164 -6.08 -19.04 0.50
N GLY A 165 -6.49 -19.59 1.64
CA GLY A 165 -5.80 -20.70 2.30
C GLY A 165 -4.42 -20.32 2.87
N LEU A 166 -4.22 -19.02 3.14
CA LEU A 166 -3.02 -18.50 3.76
C LEU A 166 -3.11 -18.55 5.29
N GLU A 167 -1.97 -18.52 5.94
CA GLU A 167 -1.84 -18.36 7.39
C GLU A 167 -1.58 -16.88 7.73
N ARG A 168 -1.83 -16.51 8.97
CA ARG A 168 -1.52 -15.18 9.47
C ARG A 168 0.01 -14.95 9.48
N GLY A 169 0.46 -13.90 8.83
CA GLY A 169 1.85 -13.46 8.80
C GLY A 169 2.24 -12.51 9.93
#